data_8f2fe6a581486d3953ac2228add121b9
#
_entry.id   8f2fe6a581486d3953ac2228add121b9
#
_cell.length_a   1.000
_cell.length_b   1.000
_cell.length_c   1.000
_cell.angle_alpha   90.00
_cell.angle_beta   90.00
_cell.angle_gamma   90.00
#
_symmetry.space_group_name_H-M   'P 1'
#
loop_
_entity.id
_entity.type
_entity.pdbx_description
1 polymer ?
#
loop_
_entity_poly.entity_id
_entity_poly.type
_entity_poly.pdbx_seq_one_letter_code
_entity_poly.pdbx_strand_id
1 'polypeptide(L)'
;MARHNRKLSFTTPILVGFAGILLSFLLIAAFVTTTQKKNFLEDYHHVNRNFTHNLAINYTESLLRVNDHILTRATTFFSRNDELNNAVNLDPQKGLRTLMQLQELMQTVSSISLADTQAHYLRAPEVLETEDSRTFDPESRPWFIKQAEASMFSLYTRPYLDYFTHRPTVTLYRPVISPEGRLKGSLAFHMDLTSMGYALRQMVAPVQGEFFVVQRDGKVVLHPDPGALFKPYVSSRLMDDMTSAEGQLYDTASDRWYYYYSFTNPDWFVIYRVNNSTLLDLTRYETDIVAWGFALAAIVIILFGLYLRHASRTVLMNIINAIKTGDVQRAPRLEAMLSKAIESNKQRELTYVRQATIDALTGCKNRRAFDSDIAALMNDRQPFALALVDIDNFKSINDTWGHLNGDIVLRSVAREGLQILQPLQISLYRYGGEEFAVVFTAEHLTHAHTLLESWRIKIARRTWREEGLSVTFSAGLGEWNMEPLDKLVVSVDEALYKAKQQGKNQIVRT
;
A
#
# COMPACT_ATOMS: atom_id res chain seq x y z
N MET A 1 -67.40 24.37 -23.59
CA MET A 1 -66.01 23.94 -23.40
C MET A 1 -65.31 24.86 -22.37
N ALA A 2 -65.31 24.49 -21.14
CA ALA A 2 -64.69 25.28 -20.04
C ALA A 2 -63.21 24.94 -19.96
N ARG A 3 -62.29 25.86 -20.31
CA ARG A 3 -60.86 25.79 -20.06
C ARG A 3 -60.64 25.90 -18.56
N HIS A 4 -60.25 24.81 -17.95
CA HIS A 4 -59.78 24.75 -16.57
C HIS A 4 -58.43 25.47 -16.51
N ASN A 5 -58.41 26.76 -16.19
CA ASN A 5 -57.22 27.49 -15.85
C ASN A 5 -56.70 26.93 -14.50
N ARG A 6 -55.79 25.96 -14.53
CA ARG A 6 -55.00 25.57 -13.37
C ARG A 6 -54.13 26.79 -12.98
N LYS A 7 -54.58 27.55 -11.97
CA LYS A 7 -53.74 28.54 -11.32
C LYS A 7 -52.52 27.80 -10.76
N LEU A 8 -51.42 27.89 -11.46
CA LEU A 8 -50.13 27.41 -10.95
C LEU A 8 -49.89 28.12 -9.60
N SER A 9 -49.90 27.36 -8.49
CA SER A 9 -49.53 27.87 -7.17
C SER A 9 -48.09 28.40 -7.24
N PHE A 10 -47.83 29.55 -6.66
CA PHE A 10 -46.48 30.17 -6.59
C PHE A 10 -45.41 29.21 -6.02
N THR A 11 -45.84 28.20 -5.27
CA THR A 11 -44.96 27.13 -4.70
C THR A 11 -44.61 26.04 -5.72
N THR A 12 -45.28 25.96 -6.86
CA THR A 12 -45.07 24.91 -7.88
C THR A 12 -43.67 25.00 -8.53
N PRO A 13 -43.19 26.19 -8.97
CA PRO A 13 -41.82 26.29 -9.52
C PRO A 13 -40.73 25.93 -8.51
N ILE A 14 -40.90 26.29 -7.24
CA ILE A 14 -39.96 25.96 -6.17
C ILE A 14 -39.90 24.44 -5.96
N LEU A 15 -41.09 23.77 -5.97
CA LEU A 15 -41.13 22.32 -5.83
C LEU A 15 -40.54 21.60 -7.06
N VAL A 16 -40.74 22.09 -8.26
CA VAL A 16 -40.16 21.53 -9.49
C VAL A 16 -38.66 21.70 -9.49
N GLY A 17 -38.15 22.89 -9.12
CA GLY A 17 -36.71 23.12 -9.00
C GLY A 17 -36.06 22.22 -7.94
N PHE A 18 -36.77 22.06 -6.81
CA PHE A 18 -36.27 21.18 -5.72
C PHE A 18 -36.28 19.70 -6.12
N ALA A 19 -37.32 19.26 -6.82
CA ALA A 19 -37.37 17.88 -7.36
C ALA A 19 -36.27 17.63 -8.39
N GLY A 20 -35.94 18.63 -9.23
CA GLY A 20 -34.82 18.55 -10.16
C GLY A 20 -33.46 18.41 -9.46
N ILE A 21 -33.23 19.20 -8.40
CA ILE A 21 -32.00 19.10 -7.57
C ILE A 21 -31.92 17.72 -6.91
N LEU A 22 -33.00 17.25 -6.30
CA LEU A 22 -33.03 15.94 -5.66
C LEU A 22 -32.80 14.80 -6.67
N LEU A 23 -33.41 14.89 -7.85
CA LEU A 23 -33.21 13.89 -8.91
C LEU A 23 -31.72 13.88 -9.37
N SER A 24 -31.16 15.04 -9.63
CA SER A 24 -29.74 15.16 -10.01
C SER A 24 -28.81 14.60 -8.93
N PHE A 25 -29.12 14.89 -7.67
CA PHE A 25 -28.36 14.35 -6.53
C PHE A 25 -28.43 12.82 -6.46
N LEU A 26 -29.62 12.24 -6.64
CA LEU A 26 -29.82 10.78 -6.65
C LEU A 26 -29.10 10.11 -7.82
N LEU A 27 -29.10 10.74 -9.00
CA LEU A 27 -28.34 10.25 -10.16
C LEU A 27 -26.82 10.25 -9.89
N ILE A 28 -26.32 11.34 -9.30
CA ILE A 28 -24.90 11.43 -8.90
C ILE A 28 -24.59 10.38 -7.85
N ALA A 29 -25.44 10.21 -6.84
CA ALA A 29 -25.26 9.20 -5.80
C ALA A 29 -25.20 7.78 -6.39
N ALA A 30 -26.10 7.43 -7.29
CA ALA A 30 -26.12 6.15 -7.99
C ALA A 30 -24.85 5.95 -8.83
N PHE A 31 -24.43 6.97 -9.58
CA PHE A 31 -23.19 6.93 -10.36
C PHE A 31 -21.95 6.75 -9.49
N VAL A 32 -21.83 7.54 -8.42
CA VAL A 32 -20.71 7.44 -7.50
C VAL A 32 -20.67 6.07 -6.83
N THR A 33 -21.79 5.58 -6.31
CA THR A 33 -21.86 4.28 -5.64
C THR A 33 -21.50 3.12 -6.57
N THR A 34 -21.99 3.15 -7.83
CA THR A 34 -21.65 2.11 -8.80
C THR A 34 -20.18 2.15 -9.23
N THR A 35 -19.64 3.35 -9.42
CA THR A 35 -18.22 3.55 -9.76
C THR A 35 -17.31 3.13 -8.61
N GLN A 36 -17.64 3.52 -7.38
CA GLN A 36 -16.92 3.12 -6.17
C GLN A 36 -16.91 1.59 -6.01
N LYS A 37 -18.07 0.94 -6.19
CA LYS A 37 -18.16 -0.52 -6.14
C LYS A 37 -17.19 -1.19 -7.11
N LYS A 38 -17.10 -0.68 -8.33
CA LYS A 38 -16.18 -1.21 -9.35
C LYS A 38 -14.72 -0.98 -8.93
N ASN A 39 -14.39 0.22 -8.46
CA ASN A 39 -13.04 0.57 -8.06
C ASN A 39 -12.57 -0.29 -6.86
N PHE A 40 -13.40 -0.45 -5.83
CA PHE A 40 -13.07 -1.31 -4.69
C PHE A 40 -12.82 -2.75 -5.12
N LEU A 41 -13.64 -3.29 -6.03
CA LEU A 41 -13.43 -4.64 -6.53
C LEU A 41 -12.10 -4.75 -7.31
N GLU A 42 -11.77 -3.78 -8.14
CA GLU A 42 -10.48 -3.73 -8.85
C GLU A 42 -9.30 -3.60 -7.88
N ASP A 43 -9.42 -2.80 -6.82
CA ASP A 43 -8.41 -2.67 -5.78
C ASP A 43 -8.17 -4.00 -5.05
N TYR A 44 -9.24 -4.72 -4.68
CA TYR A 44 -9.11 -6.06 -4.09
C TYR A 44 -8.45 -7.05 -5.05
N HIS A 45 -8.78 -7.00 -6.34
CA HIS A 45 -8.10 -7.82 -7.35
C HIS A 45 -6.61 -7.49 -7.45
N HIS A 46 -6.26 -6.22 -7.42
CA HIS A 46 -4.86 -5.78 -7.44
C HIS A 46 -4.09 -6.24 -6.19
N VAL A 47 -4.68 -6.06 -5.00
CA VAL A 47 -4.09 -6.51 -3.73
C VAL A 47 -3.86 -8.03 -3.72
N ASN A 48 -4.85 -8.81 -4.18
CA ASN A 48 -4.75 -10.26 -4.21
C ASN A 48 -3.72 -10.75 -5.25
N ARG A 49 -3.61 -10.11 -6.42
CA ARG A 49 -2.54 -10.41 -7.39
C ARG A 49 -1.16 -10.11 -6.80
N ASN A 50 -0.99 -8.95 -6.19
CA ASN A 50 0.28 -8.59 -5.55
C ASN A 50 0.65 -9.53 -4.41
N PHE A 51 -0.32 -9.97 -3.62
CA PHE A 51 -0.09 -10.99 -2.61
C PHE A 51 0.39 -12.30 -3.22
N THR A 52 -0.27 -12.79 -4.30
CA THR A 52 0.12 -14.02 -5.00
C THR A 52 1.51 -13.89 -5.62
N HIS A 53 1.80 -12.76 -6.26
CA HIS A 53 3.12 -12.46 -6.80
C HIS A 53 4.20 -12.49 -5.71
N ASN A 54 3.97 -11.80 -4.59
CA ASN A 54 4.91 -11.78 -3.46
C ASN A 54 5.10 -13.18 -2.84
N LEU A 55 4.04 -13.95 -2.71
CA LEU A 55 4.09 -15.34 -2.25
C LEU A 55 4.93 -16.21 -3.20
N ALA A 56 4.76 -16.02 -4.50
CA ALA A 56 5.54 -16.74 -5.51
C ALA A 56 7.02 -16.35 -5.44
N ILE A 57 7.35 -15.09 -5.52
CA ILE A 57 8.73 -14.61 -5.63
C ILE A 57 9.48 -14.69 -4.30
N ASN A 58 8.92 -14.13 -3.24
CA ASN A 58 9.65 -13.97 -1.98
C ASN A 58 9.69 -15.25 -1.15
N TYR A 59 8.72 -16.14 -1.32
CA TYR A 59 8.71 -17.41 -0.61
C TYR A 59 9.08 -18.58 -1.53
N THR A 60 8.26 -18.89 -2.51
CA THR A 60 8.44 -20.13 -3.31
C THR A 60 9.70 -20.07 -4.15
N GLU A 61 9.91 -19.03 -4.93
CA GLU A 61 11.08 -18.88 -5.79
C GLU A 61 12.36 -18.74 -4.96
N SER A 62 12.32 -18.01 -3.87
CA SER A 62 13.48 -17.84 -2.98
C SER A 62 13.97 -19.18 -2.44
N LEU A 63 13.06 -20.04 -1.98
CA LEU A 63 13.40 -21.41 -1.53
C LEU A 63 14.00 -22.26 -2.66
N LEU A 64 13.40 -22.21 -3.83
CA LEU A 64 13.86 -22.98 -4.99
C LEU A 64 15.23 -22.51 -5.46
N ARG A 65 15.45 -21.21 -5.54
CA ARG A 65 16.68 -20.58 -6.03
C ARG A 65 17.86 -20.80 -5.10
N VAL A 66 17.66 -20.70 -3.78
CA VAL A 66 18.71 -20.95 -2.78
C VAL A 66 19.19 -22.40 -2.89
N ASN A 67 18.28 -23.36 -2.94
CA ASN A 67 18.61 -24.77 -3.07
C ASN A 67 19.32 -25.10 -4.40
N ASP A 68 18.87 -24.51 -5.52
CA ASP A 68 19.50 -24.67 -6.83
C ASP A 68 20.94 -24.13 -6.85
N HIS A 69 21.15 -22.96 -6.24
CA HIS A 69 22.50 -22.38 -6.16
C HIS A 69 23.47 -23.26 -5.33
N ILE A 70 23.00 -23.79 -4.21
CA ILE A 70 23.78 -24.69 -3.38
C ILE A 70 24.04 -26.00 -4.11
N LEU A 71 23.03 -26.59 -4.77
CA LEU A 71 23.17 -27.81 -5.56
C LEU A 71 24.21 -27.64 -6.67
N THR A 72 24.15 -26.51 -7.38
CA THR A 72 25.12 -26.20 -8.45
C THR A 72 26.57 -26.13 -7.93
N ARG A 73 26.78 -25.52 -6.77
CA ARG A 73 28.11 -25.47 -6.13
C ARG A 73 28.57 -26.84 -5.64
N ALA A 74 27.68 -27.60 -5.03
CA ALA A 74 27.96 -28.94 -4.55
C ALA A 74 28.28 -29.91 -5.69
N THR A 75 27.53 -29.87 -6.82
CA THR A 75 27.85 -30.67 -7.99
C THR A 75 29.20 -30.30 -8.59
N THR A 76 29.57 -29.02 -8.60
CA THR A 76 30.89 -28.57 -9.03
C THR A 76 32.01 -29.10 -8.14
N PHE A 77 31.78 -29.21 -6.83
CA PHE A 77 32.75 -29.83 -5.88
C PHE A 77 32.92 -31.32 -6.22
N PHE A 78 31.83 -32.09 -6.30
CA PHE A 78 31.88 -33.55 -6.61
C PHE A 78 32.36 -33.83 -8.02
N SER A 79 32.35 -32.90 -8.96
CA SER A 79 32.86 -33.04 -10.32
C SER A 79 34.39 -33.08 -10.40
N ARG A 80 35.09 -32.48 -9.43
CA ARG A 80 36.55 -32.29 -9.42
C ARG A 80 37.26 -33.43 -8.69
N ASN A 81 38.51 -33.69 -9.07
CA ASN A 81 39.45 -34.60 -8.37
C ASN A 81 38.87 -35.94 -7.98
N ASP A 82 37.91 -36.44 -8.76
CA ASP A 82 37.20 -37.70 -8.51
C ASP A 82 36.47 -37.77 -7.16
N GLU A 83 36.09 -36.61 -6.60
CA GLU A 83 35.45 -36.49 -5.28
C GLU A 83 34.18 -37.31 -5.15
N LEU A 84 33.40 -37.46 -6.24
CA LEU A 84 32.21 -38.32 -6.23
C LEU A 84 32.60 -39.79 -5.97
N ASN A 85 33.54 -40.32 -6.72
CA ASN A 85 34.03 -41.71 -6.54
C ASN A 85 34.70 -41.88 -5.15
N ASN A 86 35.50 -40.90 -4.71
CA ASN A 86 36.05 -40.88 -3.37
C ASN A 86 34.97 -40.98 -2.30
N ALA A 87 33.93 -40.17 -2.43
CA ALA A 87 32.81 -40.12 -1.47
C ALA A 87 31.98 -41.39 -1.45
N VAL A 88 31.65 -41.94 -2.63
CA VAL A 88 30.69 -43.08 -2.75
C VAL A 88 31.40 -44.42 -2.56
N ASN A 89 32.59 -44.60 -3.13
CA ASN A 89 33.22 -45.92 -3.25
C ASN A 89 34.47 -46.10 -2.37
N LEU A 90 35.32 -45.05 -2.21
CA LEU A 90 36.61 -45.18 -1.51
C LEU A 90 36.53 -44.86 -0.03
N ASP A 91 35.83 -43.80 0.36
CA ASP A 91 35.62 -43.39 1.77
C ASP A 91 34.17 -42.94 2.01
N PRO A 92 33.21 -43.90 2.03
CA PRO A 92 31.80 -43.58 2.24
C PRO A 92 31.50 -42.84 3.53
N GLN A 93 32.27 -43.07 4.61
CA GLN A 93 32.09 -42.38 5.88
C GLN A 93 32.46 -40.91 5.79
N LYS A 94 33.53 -40.55 5.09
CA LYS A 94 33.89 -39.17 4.80
C LYS A 94 32.85 -38.51 3.87
N GLY A 95 32.41 -39.24 2.84
CA GLY A 95 31.35 -38.80 1.95
C GLY A 95 30.06 -38.48 2.72
N LEU A 96 29.61 -39.38 3.57
CA LEU A 96 28.43 -39.18 4.43
C LEU A 96 28.57 -37.95 5.33
N ARG A 97 29.72 -37.76 6.00
CA ARG A 97 29.95 -36.55 6.82
C ARG A 97 29.86 -35.28 5.99
N THR A 98 30.40 -35.27 4.78
CA THR A 98 30.33 -34.12 3.87
C THR A 98 28.89 -33.82 3.50
N LEU A 99 28.07 -34.84 3.16
CA LEU A 99 26.66 -34.67 2.84
C LEU A 99 25.85 -34.21 4.07
N MET A 100 26.16 -34.70 5.28
CA MET A 100 25.50 -34.27 6.52
C MET A 100 25.79 -32.80 6.81
N GLN A 101 27.03 -32.36 6.70
CA GLN A 101 27.40 -30.95 6.86
C GLN A 101 26.71 -30.06 5.82
N LEU A 102 26.58 -30.52 4.58
CA LEU A 102 25.85 -29.80 3.55
C LEU A 102 24.36 -29.72 3.88
N GLN A 103 23.77 -30.81 4.38
CA GLN A 103 22.34 -30.86 4.73
C GLN A 103 22.02 -29.97 5.92
N GLU A 104 22.88 -29.89 6.94
CA GLU A 104 22.70 -29.02 8.10
C GLU A 104 22.67 -27.52 7.75
N LEU A 105 23.28 -27.13 6.64
CA LEU A 105 23.24 -25.76 6.14
C LEU A 105 21.91 -25.39 5.47
N MET A 106 21.04 -26.38 5.21
CA MET A 106 19.82 -26.18 4.42
C MET A 106 18.57 -26.53 5.23
N GLN A 107 17.74 -25.51 5.52
CA GLN A 107 16.55 -25.66 6.34
C GLN A 107 15.41 -26.44 5.66
N THR A 108 15.37 -26.45 4.32
CA THR A 108 14.27 -27.04 3.54
C THR A 108 14.58 -28.40 2.95
N VAL A 109 15.84 -28.83 2.98
CA VAL A 109 16.29 -30.11 2.47
C VAL A 109 16.29 -31.14 3.61
N SER A 110 15.40 -32.12 3.50
CA SER A 110 15.25 -33.19 4.50
C SER A 110 16.36 -34.26 4.40
N SER A 111 16.83 -34.50 3.18
CA SER A 111 17.94 -35.42 2.94
C SER A 111 18.63 -35.14 1.61
N ILE A 112 19.88 -35.60 1.50
CA ILE A 112 20.70 -35.48 0.29
C ILE A 112 21.10 -36.90 -0.16
N SER A 113 20.98 -37.18 -1.45
CA SER A 113 21.49 -38.38 -2.05
C SER A 113 22.55 -38.08 -3.11
N LEU A 114 23.65 -38.79 -3.07
CA LEU A 114 24.73 -38.79 -4.06
C LEU A 114 24.86 -40.17 -4.63
N ALA A 115 24.76 -40.31 -5.93
CA ALA A 115 24.89 -41.61 -6.60
C ALA A 115 25.85 -41.54 -7.78
N ASP A 116 26.61 -42.62 -8.01
CA ASP A 116 27.41 -42.78 -9.22
C ASP A 116 26.57 -43.42 -10.36
N THR A 117 27.16 -43.61 -11.54
CA THR A 117 26.50 -44.23 -12.69
C THR A 117 26.30 -45.74 -12.56
N GLN A 118 26.88 -46.37 -11.55
CA GLN A 118 26.76 -47.81 -11.26
C GLN A 118 25.76 -48.08 -10.12
N ALA A 119 25.01 -47.07 -9.71
CA ALA A 119 24.03 -47.10 -8.64
C ALA A 119 24.58 -47.30 -7.22
N HIS A 120 25.91 -47.15 -7.03
CA HIS A 120 26.37 -46.96 -5.66
C HIS A 120 25.92 -45.60 -5.16
N TYR A 121 25.44 -45.53 -3.93
CA TYR A 121 24.87 -44.28 -3.43
C TYR A 121 25.17 -44.03 -1.95
N LEU A 122 25.14 -42.76 -1.58
CA LEU A 122 25.13 -42.28 -0.21
C LEU A 122 23.90 -41.44 0.03
N ARG A 123 23.37 -41.50 1.22
CA ARG A 123 22.28 -40.64 1.67
C ARG A 123 22.57 -40.03 3.04
N ALA A 124 22.39 -38.73 3.19
CA ALA A 124 22.46 -38.01 4.45
C ALA A 124 21.08 -37.39 4.79
N PRO A 125 20.57 -37.54 6.03
CA PRO A 125 21.10 -38.39 7.08
C PRO A 125 21.05 -39.89 6.71
N GLU A 126 21.95 -40.65 7.32
CA GLU A 126 22.02 -42.10 7.10
C GLU A 126 20.72 -42.77 7.57
N VAL A 127 20.24 -43.68 6.77
CA VAL A 127 19.04 -44.46 7.12
C VAL A 127 19.48 -45.70 7.88
N LEU A 128 18.83 -45.95 9.02
CA LEU A 128 19.05 -47.19 9.76
C LEU A 128 18.80 -48.42 8.86
N GLU A 129 19.62 -49.46 8.99
CA GLU A 129 19.42 -50.72 8.25
C GLU A 129 18.06 -51.33 8.59
N THR A 130 17.14 -51.21 7.67
CA THR A 130 15.82 -51.83 7.69
C THR A 130 15.71 -52.79 6.48
N GLU A 131 14.68 -53.61 6.46
CA GLU A 131 14.38 -54.45 5.31
C GLU A 131 14.22 -53.64 4.02
N ASP A 132 13.64 -52.45 4.12
CA ASP A 132 13.50 -51.49 3.03
C ASP A 132 14.84 -50.94 2.54
N SER A 133 15.83 -50.70 3.43
CA SER A 133 17.14 -50.21 3.00
C SER A 133 17.94 -51.23 2.18
N ARG A 134 17.68 -52.50 2.39
CA ARG A 134 18.34 -53.60 1.63
C ARG A 134 17.73 -53.81 0.24
N THR A 135 16.48 -53.41 0.03
CA THR A 135 15.77 -53.54 -1.24
C THR A 135 15.74 -52.24 -2.06
N PHE A 136 16.35 -51.17 -1.54
CA PHE A 136 16.39 -49.87 -2.20
C PHE A 136 17.22 -49.93 -3.48
N ASP A 137 16.60 -49.58 -4.58
CA ASP A 137 17.25 -49.47 -5.88
C ASP A 137 17.31 -48.00 -6.31
N PRO A 138 18.51 -47.37 -6.31
CA PRO A 138 18.69 -45.99 -6.76
C PRO A 138 18.26 -45.78 -8.22
N GLU A 139 18.45 -46.78 -9.09
CA GLU A 139 18.14 -46.67 -10.51
C GLU A 139 16.66 -46.50 -10.79
N SER A 140 15.82 -46.99 -9.90
CA SER A 140 14.37 -46.83 -9.99
C SER A 140 13.86 -45.46 -9.54
N ARG A 141 14.74 -44.59 -9.06
CA ARG A 141 14.37 -43.29 -8.50
C ARG A 141 14.34 -42.20 -9.56
N PRO A 142 13.38 -41.28 -9.51
CA PRO A 142 13.20 -40.25 -10.54
C PRO A 142 14.34 -39.24 -10.64
N TRP A 143 15.23 -39.18 -9.65
CA TRP A 143 16.40 -38.30 -9.59
C TRP A 143 17.70 -38.98 -10.04
N PHE A 144 17.67 -40.27 -10.31
CA PHE A 144 18.84 -41.01 -10.77
C PHE A 144 19.06 -40.80 -12.27
N ILE A 145 20.30 -40.46 -12.64
CA ILE A 145 20.66 -40.15 -14.04
C ILE A 145 21.60 -41.25 -14.58
N LYS A 146 21.15 -41.99 -15.59
CA LYS A 146 21.89 -43.06 -16.25
C LYS A 146 22.72 -42.63 -17.46
N GLN A 147 22.27 -41.59 -18.17
CA GLN A 147 22.87 -41.18 -19.44
C GLN A 147 23.06 -39.66 -19.52
N ALA A 148 24.04 -39.23 -20.34
CA ALA A 148 24.44 -37.84 -20.47
C ALA A 148 23.44 -36.92 -21.21
N GLU A 149 22.31 -37.43 -21.66
CA GLU A 149 21.22 -36.59 -22.25
C GLU A 149 20.57 -35.63 -21.24
N ALA A 150 20.97 -35.74 -19.99
CA ALA A 150 20.48 -34.86 -18.95
C ALA A 150 20.97 -33.42 -19.17
N SER A 151 20.04 -32.52 -19.19
CA SER A 151 20.27 -31.08 -19.13
C SER A 151 21.40 -30.74 -18.14
N MET A 152 22.33 -29.85 -18.52
CA MET A 152 23.33 -29.31 -17.60
C MET A 152 22.72 -28.48 -16.47
N PHE A 153 21.39 -28.29 -16.48
CA PHE A 153 20.62 -27.55 -15.49
C PHE A 153 20.07 -28.46 -14.39
N SER A 154 19.75 -27.86 -13.28
CA SER A 154 19.02 -28.54 -12.20
C SER A 154 17.58 -28.81 -12.61
N LEU A 155 17.08 -29.98 -12.24
CA LEU A 155 15.74 -30.44 -12.56
C LEU A 155 14.98 -30.80 -11.29
N TYR A 156 13.67 -30.64 -11.33
CA TYR A 156 12.78 -31.07 -10.25
C TYR A 156 12.03 -32.33 -10.68
N THR A 157 11.95 -33.29 -9.76
CA THR A 157 11.07 -34.46 -9.97
C THR A 157 9.60 -34.05 -9.88
N ARG A 158 8.71 -34.86 -10.41
CA ARG A 158 7.32 -34.82 -9.93
C ARG A 158 7.29 -35.16 -8.44
N PRO A 159 6.36 -34.64 -7.65
CA PRO A 159 6.19 -35.03 -6.26
C PRO A 159 5.91 -36.52 -6.14
N TYR A 160 6.54 -37.15 -5.16
CA TYR A 160 6.41 -38.59 -4.89
C TYR A 160 6.51 -38.85 -3.39
N LEU A 161 6.24 -40.09 -2.95
CA LEU A 161 6.52 -40.50 -1.57
C LEU A 161 7.97 -40.95 -1.47
N ASP A 162 8.75 -40.34 -0.60
CA ASP A 162 10.12 -40.74 -0.34
C ASP A 162 10.17 -42.20 0.16
N TYR A 163 11.08 -42.97 -0.38
CA TYR A 163 11.14 -44.42 -0.13
C TYR A 163 11.35 -44.75 1.35
N PHE A 164 12.19 -44.02 2.04
CA PHE A 164 12.57 -44.31 3.41
C PHE A 164 11.66 -43.63 4.45
N THR A 165 11.25 -42.40 4.18
CA THR A 165 10.44 -41.62 5.15
C THR A 165 8.95 -41.73 4.89
N HIS A 166 8.54 -42.24 3.73
CA HIS A 166 7.16 -42.27 3.23
C HIS A 166 6.48 -40.91 3.25
N ARG A 167 7.28 -39.83 3.26
CA ARG A 167 6.77 -38.46 3.26
C ARG A 167 6.64 -37.91 1.84
N PRO A 168 5.64 -37.07 1.59
CA PRO A 168 5.51 -36.33 0.33
C PRO A 168 6.77 -35.52 0.08
N THR A 169 7.44 -35.78 -1.03
CA THR A 169 8.75 -35.22 -1.34
C THR A 169 8.82 -34.75 -2.79
N VAL A 170 9.49 -33.65 -3.01
CA VAL A 170 10.01 -33.24 -4.32
C VAL A 170 11.52 -33.23 -4.25
N THR A 171 12.18 -33.64 -5.31
CA THR A 171 13.64 -33.70 -5.36
C THR A 171 14.17 -32.77 -6.42
N LEU A 172 15.03 -31.87 -6.01
CA LEU A 172 15.88 -31.08 -6.88
C LEU A 172 17.17 -31.86 -7.13
N TYR A 173 17.50 -32.15 -8.39
CA TYR A 173 18.65 -32.96 -8.72
C TYR A 173 19.40 -32.40 -9.92
N ARG A 174 20.69 -32.77 -10.00
CA ARG A 174 21.58 -32.30 -11.06
C ARG A 174 22.61 -33.36 -11.36
N PRO A 175 22.99 -33.54 -12.67
CA PRO A 175 24.10 -34.41 -13.02
C PRO A 175 25.43 -33.89 -12.48
N VAL A 176 26.26 -34.81 -12.00
CA VAL A 176 27.67 -34.53 -11.70
C VAL A 176 28.47 -34.88 -12.96
N ILE A 177 28.99 -33.86 -13.63
CA ILE A 177 29.72 -34.00 -14.89
C ILE A 177 31.18 -33.63 -14.66
N SER A 178 32.09 -34.50 -15.12
CA SER A 178 33.52 -34.21 -15.02
C SER A 178 33.92 -33.01 -15.88
N PRO A 179 35.11 -32.39 -15.64
CA PRO A 179 35.62 -31.32 -16.49
C PRO A 179 35.72 -31.67 -17.99
N GLU A 180 35.89 -33.00 -18.30
CA GLU A 180 35.98 -33.52 -19.65
C GLU A 180 34.58 -33.81 -20.28
N GLY A 181 33.48 -33.44 -19.57
CA GLY A 181 32.12 -33.61 -20.07
C GLY A 181 31.51 -35.01 -19.86
N ARG A 182 32.12 -35.88 -19.06
CA ARG A 182 31.60 -37.24 -18.78
C ARG A 182 30.66 -37.23 -17.58
N LEU A 183 29.52 -37.90 -17.70
CA LEU A 183 28.63 -38.12 -16.58
C LEU A 183 29.31 -39.02 -15.55
N LYS A 184 29.36 -38.58 -14.31
CA LYS A 184 29.89 -39.34 -13.16
C LYS A 184 28.80 -39.86 -12.24
N GLY A 185 27.66 -39.16 -12.18
CA GLY A 185 26.54 -39.55 -11.34
C GLY A 185 25.54 -38.41 -11.17
N SER A 186 24.80 -38.44 -10.08
CA SER A 186 23.79 -37.42 -9.74
C SER A 186 23.86 -37.02 -8.27
N LEU A 187 23.61 -35.75 -8.00
CA LEU A 187 23.38 -35.23 -6.67
C LEU A 187 21.94 -34.76 -6.56
N ALA A 188 21.27 -35.14 -5.49
CA ALA A 188 19.84 -34.91 -5.29
C ALA A 188 19.52 -34.37 -3.90
N PHE A 189 18.74 -33.30 -3.83
CA PHE A 189 18.24 -32.68 -2.62
C PHE A 189 16.77 -33.00 -2.46
N HIS A 190 16.42 -33.74 -1.43
CA HIS A 190 15.04 -34.14 -1.14
C HIS A 190 14.40 -33.14 -0.20
N MET A 191 13.29 -32.54 -0.61
CA MET A 191 12.56 -31.54 0.15
C MET A 191 11.20 -32.10 0.56
N ASP A 192 10.94 -32.12 1.88
CA ASP A 192 9.67 -32.56 2.44
C ASP A 192 8.58 -31.50 2.20
N LEU A 193 7.60 -31.84 1.37
CA LEU A 193 6.50 -30.95 1.01
C LEU A 193 5.60 -30.61 2.21
N THR A 194 5.51 -31.51 3.19
CA THR A 194 4.76 -31.26 4.43
C THR A 194 5.40 -30.14 5.23
N SER A 195 6.71 -30.20 5.41
CA SER A 195 7.47 -29.17 6.12
C SER A 195 7.45 -27.83 5.39
N MET A 196 7.59 -27.84 4.06
CA MET A 196 7.46 -26.62 3.26
C MET A 196 6.07 -26.02 3.35
N GLY A 197 5.01 -26.84 3.32
CA GLY A 197 3.62 -26.40 3.47
C GLY A 197 3.33 -25.80 4.84
N TYR A 198 4.06 -26.22 5.87
CA TYR A 198 3.86 -25.71 7.23
C TYR A 198 4.18 -24.22 7.34
N ALA A 199 5.20 -23.73 6.66
CA ALA A 199 5.55 -22.31 6.63
C ALA A 199 4.45 -21.45 5.99
N LEU A 200 3.67 -22.01 5.06
CA LEU A 200 2.52 -21.33 4.48
C LEU A 200 1.43 -21.02 5.52
N ARG A 201 1.29 -21.80 6.59
CA ARG A 201 0.28 -21.56 7.64
C ARG A 201 0.48 -20.25 8.41
N GLN A 202 1.71 -19.73 8.43
CA GLN A 202 2.03 -18.51 9.18
C GLN A 202 1.82 -17.25 8.34
N MET A 203 1.48 -17.39 7.07
CA MET A 203 1.27 -16.26 6.19
C MET A 203 -0.13 -15.66 6.39
N VAL A 204 -0.17 -14.34 6.49
CA VAL A 204 -1.41 -13.58 6.62
C VAL A 204 -1.84 -13.12 5.24
N ALA A 205 -2.96 -13.65 4.77
CA ALA A 205 -3.57 -13.23 3.52
C ALA A 205 -4.34 -11.91 3.68
N PRO A 206 -4.36 -11.04 2.65
CA PRO A 206 -5.06 -9.75 2.72
C PRO A 206 -6.59 -9.90 2.80
N VAL A 207 -7.12 -10.96 2.25
CA VAL A 207 -8.54 -11.31 2.25
C VAL A 207 -8.68 -12.76 2.70
N GLN A 208 -9.80 -13.14 3.29
CA GLN A 208 -10.05 -14.53 3.64
C GLN A 208 -10.09 -15.39 2.38
N GLY A 209 -9.09 -16.26 2.25
CA GLY A 209 -8.89 -17.13 1.08
C GLY A 209 -7.94 -18.25 1.40
N GLU A 210 -7.60 -19.02 0.40
CA GLU A 210 -6.78 -20.22 0.49
C GLU A 210 -5.65 -20.14 -0.53
N PHE A 211 -4.43 -20.33 -0.09
CA PHE A 211 -3.26 -20.31 -0.98
C PHE A 211 -2.53 -21.65 -0.95
N PHE A 212 -2.10 -22.07 -2.11
CA PHE A 212 -1.47 -23.36 -2.33
C PHE A 212 -0.66 -23.35 -3.62
N VAL A 213 0.14 -24.39 -3.82
CA VAL A 213 0.90 -24.59 -5.05
C VAL A 213 0.43 -25.88 -5.72
N VAL A 214 0.21 -25.84 -7.03
CA VAL A 214 -0.19 -27.00 -7.84
C VAL A 214 0.77 -27.20 -9.00
N GLN A 215 0.80 -28.41 -9.53
CA GLN A 215 1.41 -28.73 -10.82
C GLN A 215 0.47 -28.36 -11.97
N ARG A 216 0.99 -28.42 -13.20
CA ARG A 216 0.22 -28.22 -14.44
C ARG A 216 -1.02 -29.11 -14.53
N ASP A 217 -1.01 -30.30 -13.91
CA ASP A 217 -2.18 -31.20 -13.87
C ASP A 217 -3.22 -30.83 -12.79
N GLY A 218 -3.03 -29.71 -12.08
CA GLY A 218 -3.93 -29.21 -11.05
C GLY A 218 -3.83 -29.93 -9.70
N LYS A 219 -2.87 -30.85 -9.52
CA LYS A 219 -2.65 -31.53 -8.23
C LYS A 219 -1.79 -30.68 -7.30
N VAL A 220 -2.14 -30.73 -6.03
CA VAL A 220 -1.48 -29.97 -4.96
C VAL A 220 -0.07 -30.48 -4.70
N VAL A 221 0.87 -29.55 -4.69
CA VAL A 221 2.28 -29.77 -4.30
C VAL A 221 2.56 -29.19 -2.92
N LEU A 222 2.11 -27.98 -2.65
CA LEU A 222 2.25 -27.33 -1.34
C LEU A 222 0.89 -26.82 -0.86
N HIS A 223 0.58 -27.11 0.38
CA HIS A 223 -0.68 -26.68 1.00
C HIS A 223 -0.48 -26.53 2.52
N PRO A 224 -1.16 -25.58 3.16
CA PRO A 224 -1.18 -25.48 4.62
C PRO A 224 -1.70 -26.76 5.31
N ASP A 225 -2.65 -27.46 4.70
CA ASP A 225 -3.12 -28.77 5.15
C ASP A 225 -2.40 -29.90 4.38
N PRO A 226 -1.58 -30.74 5.06
CA PRO A 226 -0.93 -31.87 4.41
C PRO A 226 -1.89 -32.89 3.78
N GLY A 227 -3.11 -32.96 4.28
CA GLY A 227 -4.13 -33.85 3.75
C GLY A 227 -4.61 -33.49 2.35
N ALA A 228 -4.28 -32.30 1.84
CA ALA A 228 -4.59 -31.86 0.49
C ALA A 228 -3.52 -32.29 -0.55
N LEU A 229 -2.32 -32.69 -0.11
CA LEU A 229 -1.22 -33.03 -1.02
C LEU A 229 -1.61 -34.14 -2.01
N PHE A 230 -1.18 -33.99 -3.25
CA PHE A 230 -1.44 -34.88 -4.41
C PHE A 230 -2.89 -34.97 -4.88
N LYS A 231 -3.84 -34.34 -4.19
CA LYS A 231 -5.23 -34.30 -4.64
C LYS A 231 -5.42 -33.29 -5.76
N PRO A 232 -6.33 -33.56 -6.71
CA PRO A 232 -6.73 -32.58 -7.70
C PRO A 232 -7.50 -31.44 -7.01
N TYR A 233 -7.02 -30.22 -7.14
CA TYR A 233 -7.57 -29.05 -6.45
C TYR A 233 -8.04 -27.97 -7.40
N VAL A 234 -7.47 -27.99 -8.60
CA VAL A 234 -7.82 -27.11 -9.71
C VAL A 234 -8.17 -27.99 -10.92
N SER A 235 -9.27 -27.69 -11.59
CA SER A 235 -9.70 -28.44 -12.77
C SER A 235 -8.75 -28.21 -13.94
N SER A 236 -8.58 -29.23 -14.80
CA SER A 236 -7.74 -29.14 -16.00
C SER A 236 -8.15 -27.98 -16.89
N ARG A 237 -9.46 -27.73 -17.05
CA ARG A 237 -9.98 -26.59 -17.82
C ARG A 237 -9.43 -25.26 -17.29
N LEU A 238 -9.48 -25.07 -15.96
CA LEU A 238 -9.01 -23.82 -15.36
C LEU A 238 -7.48 -23.68 -15.47
N MET A 239 -6.75 -24.81 -15.40
CA MET A 239 -5.30 -24.81 -15.63
C MET A 239 -4.93 -24.46 -17.07
N ASP A 240 -5.73 -24.92 -18.05
CA ASP A 240 -5.54 -24.59 -19.47
C ASP A 240 -5.82 -23.10 -19.76
N ASP A 241 -6.73 -22.48 -19.01
CA ASP A 241 -7.02 -21.05 -19.11
C ASP A 241 -5.89 -20.17 -18.51
N MET A 242 -5.00 -20.73 -17.67
CA MET A 242 -3.84 -20.04 -17.09
C MET A 242 -2.66 -20.00 -18.07
N THR A 243 -2.77 -19.16 -19.09
CA THR A 243 -1.80 -19.09 -20.20
C THR A 243 -0.67 -18.09 -20.02
N SER A 244 -0.82 -17.12 -19.11
CA SER A 244 0.18 -16.10 -18.79
C SER A 244 1.04 -16.49 -17.60
N ALA A 245 2.17 -15.80 -17.42
CA ALA A 245 3.04 -16.01 -16.25
C ALA A 245 2.34 -15.68 -14.93
N GLU A 246 1.46 -14.68 -14.93
CA GLU A 246 0.64 -14.30 -13.78
C GLU A 246 -0.72 -13.78 -14.26
N GLY A 247 -1.71 -13.85 -13.40
CA GLY A 247 -3.04 -13.38 -13.76
C GLY A 247 -4.10 -13.67 -12.71
N GLN A 248 -5.33 -13.45 -13.14
CA GLN A 248 -6.52 -13.80 -12.37
C GLN A 248 -7.57 -14.41 -13.28
N LEU A 249 -8.29 -15.39 -12.76
CA LEU A 249 -9.40 -16.05 -13.43
C LEU A 249 -10.59 -16.18 -12.48
N TYR A 250 -11.77 -16.04 -13.03
CA TYR A 250 -13.01 -16.31 -12.33
C TYR A 250 -13.62 -17.61 -12.78
N ASP A 251 -13.76 -18.55 -11.86
CA ASP A 251 -14.42 -19.82 -12.13
C ASP A 251 -15.91 -19.70 -11.75
N THR A 252 -16.75 -19.68 -12.76
CA THR A 252 -18.20 -19.61 -12.60
C THR A 252 -18.82 -20.87 -11.98
N ALA A 253 -18.15 -22.01 -12.09
CA ALA A 253 -18.67 -23.27 -11.57
C ALA A 253 -18.51 -23.37 -10.04
N SER A 254 -17.42 -22.85 -9.49
CA SER A 254 -17.15 -22.84 -8.04
C SER A 254 -17.45 -21.49 -7.37
N ASP A 255 -17.83 -20.46 -8.12
CA ASP A 255 -18.00 -19.07 -7.68
C ASP A 255 -16.77 -18.54 -6.94
N ARG A 256 -15.58 -18.74 -7.56
CA ARG A 256 -14.29 -18.39 -6.94
C ARG A 256 -13.38 -17.65 -7.90
N TRP A 257 -12.58 -16.76 -7.34
CA TRP A 257 -11.48 -16.09 -7.99
C TRP A 257 -10.18 -16.84 -7.72
N TYR A 258 -9.37 -17.02 -8.77
CA TYR A 258 -8.06 -17.64 -8.74
C TYR A 258 -7.04 -16.59 -9.19
N TYR A 259 -6.16 -16.19 -8.32
CA TYR A 259 -5.00 -15.37 -8.61
C TYR A 259 -3.81 -16.30 -8.69
N TYR A 260 -3.03 -16.22 -9.75
CA TYR A 260 -1.98 -17.20 -9.99
C TYR A 260 -0.68 -16.56 -10.45
N TYR A 261 0.41 -17.26 -10.16
CA TYR A 261 1.75 -17.04 -10.70
C TYR A 261 2.35 -18.38 -11.09
N SER A 262 2.95 -18.48 -12.29
CA SER A 262 3.49 -19.73 -12.83
C SER A 262 5.01 -19.72 -12.90
N PHE A 263 5.61 -20.85 -12.56
CA PHE A 263 7.03 -21.15 -12.74
C PHE A 263 7.21 -22.12 -13.91
N THR A 264 8.37 -22.05 -14.56
CA THR A 264 8.72 -22.95 -15.65
C THR A 264 9.56 -24.14 -15.19
N ASN A 265 10.32 -23.97 -14.10
CA ASN A 265 11.12 -25.06 -13.51
C ASN A 265 11.21 -24.86 -11.99
N PRO A 266 10.47 -25.65 -11.21
CA PRO A 266 9.47 -26.65 -11.64
C PRO A 266 8.25 -26.03 -12.33
N ASP A 267 7.51 -26.79 -13.13
CA ASP A 267 6.25 -26.34 -13.75
C ASP A 267 5.11 -26.31 -12.70
N TRP A 268 5.16 -25.30 -11.87
CA TRP A 268 4.26 -25.10 -10.74
C TRP A 268 3.50 -23.79 -10.86
N PHE A 269 2.32 -23.77 -10.25
CA PHE A 269 1.47 -22.60 -10.13
C PHE A 269 1.24 -22.29 -8.66
N VAL A 270 1.67 -21.13 -8.21
CA VAL A 270 1.25 -20.57 -6.93
C VAL A 270 -0.11 -19.96 -7.14
N ILE A 271 -1.09 -20.39 -6.37
CA ILE A 271 -2.49 -19.97 -6.50
C ILE A 271 -2.98 -19.43 -5.17
N TYR A 272 -3.63 -18.29 -5.24
CA TYR A 272 -4.45 -17.75 -4.16
C TYR A 272 -5.91 -17.76 -4.60
N ARG A 273 -6.74 -18.51 -3.90
CA ARG A 273 -8.15 -18.72 -4.20
C ARG A 273 -9.04 -18.02 -3.21
N VAL A 274 -9.95 -17.17 -3.67
CA VAL A 274 -10.86 -16.37 -2.84
C VAL A 274 -12.30 -16.61 -3.30
N ASN A 275 -13.23 -16.80 -2.37
CA ASN A 275 -14.64 -16.88 -2.69
C ASN A 275 -15.15 -15.53 -3.20
N ASN A 276 -15.93 -15.55 -4.27
CA ASN A 276 -16.52 -14.34 -4.82
C ASN A 276 -17.44 -13.64 -3.81
N SER A 277 -18.18 -14.40 -3.01
CA SER A 277 -18.99 -13.85 -1.91
C SER A 277 -18.17 -13.02 -0.93
N THR A 278 -16.96 -13.46 -0.58
CA THR A 278 -16.07 -12.71 0.33
C THR A 278 -15.69 -11.35 -0.24
N LEU A 279 -15.34 -11.28 -1.54
CA LEU A 279 -15.03 -10.01 -2.20
C LEU A 279 -16.27 -9.11 -2.32
N LEU A 280 -17.41 -9.70 -2.64
CA LEU A 280 -18.67 -8.97 -2.72
C LEU A 280 -19.10 -8.42 -1.36
N ASP A 281 -18.94 -9.17 -0.28
CA ASP A 281 -19.30 -8.73 1.08
C ASP A 281 -18.39 -7.59 1.55
N LEU A 282 -17.08 -7.68 1.30
CA LEU A 282 -16.13 -6.59 1.57
C LEU A 282 -16.49 -5.34 0.76
N THR A 283 -16.74 -5.52 -0.54
CA THR A 283 -17.12 -4.41 -1.42
C THR A 283 -18.47 -3.81 -1.02
N ARG A 284 -19.43 -4.63 -0.58
CA ARG A 284 -20.73 -4.18 -0.07
C ARG A 284 -20.56 -3.34 1.18
N TYR A 285 -19.77 -3.80 2.16
CA TYR A 285 -19.53 -3.06 3.38
C TYR A 285 -18.98 -1.65 3.11
N GLU A 286 -17.98 -1.54 2.24
CA GLU A 286 -17.38 -0.27 1.82
C GLU A 286 -18.41 0.64 1.09
N THR A 287 -19.18 0.05 0.17
CA THR A 287 -20.19 0.81 -0.60
C THR A 287 -21.40 1.21 0.21
N ASP A 288 -21.82 0.41 1.21
CA ASP A 288 -22.93 0.72 2.08
C ASP A 288 -22.68 1.95 2.93
N ILE A 289 -21.44 2.15 3.42
CA ILE A 289 -21.06 3.38 4.15
C ILE A 289 -21.27 4.61 3.28
N VAL A 290 -20.84 4.55 2.02
CA VAL A 290 -21.02 5.64 1.05
C VAL A 290 -22.51 5.86 0.74
N ALA A 291 -23.25 4.78 0.53
CA ALA A 291 -24.71 4.82 0.25
C ALA A 291 -25.48 5.44 1.42
N TRP A 292 -25.17 5.08 2.67
CA TRP A 292 -25.77 5.68 3.86
C TRP A 292 -25.42 7.17 3.98
N GLY A 293 -24.22 7.58 3.61
CA GLY A 293 -23.82 9.00 3.54
C GLY A 293 -24.72 9.78 2.56
N PHE A 294 -24.95 9.23 1.37
CA PHE A 294 -25.86 9.83 0.39
C PHE A 294 -27.32 9.80 0.85
N ALA A 295 -27.78 8.72 1.49
CA ALA A 295 -29.13 8.63 2.03
C ALA A 295 -29.37 9.72 3.10
N LEU A 296 -28.42 9.91 4.02
CA LEU A 296 -28.49 10.97 5.03
C LEU A 296 -28.54 12.36 4.39
N ALA A 297 -27.67 12.61 3.41
CA ALA A 297 -27.66 13.87 2.66
C ALA A 297 -29.00 14.12 1.93
N ALA A 298 -29.60 13.09 1.32
CA ALA A 298 -30.91 13.18 0.69
C ALA A 298 -32.00 13.54 1.70
N ILE A 299 -31.98 12.96 2.89
CA ILE A 299 -32.91 13.30 3.99
C ILE A 299 -32.75 14.79 4.36
N VAL A 300 -31.54 15.28 4.52
CA VAL A 300 -31.27 16.69 4.83
C VAL A 300 -31.80 17.61 3.74
N ILE A 301 -31.58 17.25 2.46
CA ILE A 301 -32.11 17.99 1.32
C ILE A 301 -33.64 18.04 1.36
N ILE A 302 -34.31 16.91 1.62
CA ILE A 302 -35.76 16.84 1.71
C ILE A 302 -36.28 17.71 2.86
N LEU A 303 -35.69 17.59 4.05
CA LEU A 303 -36.07 18.40 5.22
C LEU A 303 -35.91 19.89 4.94
N PHE A 304 -34.81 20.27 4.29
CA PHE A 304 -34.58 21.65 3.89
C PHE A 304 -35.60 22.15 2.87
N GLY A 305 -35.98 21.32 1.91
CA GLY A 305 -37.07 21.63 0.95
C GLY A 305 -38.42 21.83 1.61
N LEU A 306 -38.75 20.96 2.57
CA LEU A 306 -39.96 21.10 3.36
C LEU A 306 -39.98 22.39 4.20
N TYR A 307 -38.82 22.69 4.82
CA TYR A 307 -38.60 23.94 5.57
C TYR A 307 -38.80 25.17 4.66
N LEU A 308 -38.15 25.20 3.50
CA LEU A 308 -38.28 26.30 2.54
C LEU A 308 -39.74 26.47 2.05
N ARG A 309 -40.42 25.37 1.77
CA ARG A 309 -41.84 25.40 1.40
C ARG A 309 -42.68 26.00 2.53
N HIS A 310 -42.48 25.58 3.77
CA HIS A 310 -43.18 26.11 4.93
C HIS A 310 -42.88 27.59 5.13
N ALA A 311 -41.63 27.98 5.11
CA ALA A 311 -41.18 29.38 5.27
C ALA A 311 -41.77 30.29 4.16
N SER A 312 -41.67 29.87 2.88
CA SER A 312 -42.22 30.62 1.75
C SER A 312 -43.72 30.78 1.86
N ARG A 313 -44.44 29.72 2.28
CA ARG A 313 -45.87 29.81 2.50
C ARG A 313 -46.25 30.80 3.62
N THR A 314 -45.51 30.76 4.71
CA THR A 314 -45.71 31.66 5.86
C THR A 314 -45.46 33.13 5.46
N VAL A 315 -44.37 33.42 4.76
CA VAL A 315 -44.07 34.77 4.25
C VAL A 315 -45.16 35.23 3.29
N LEU A 316 -45.56 34.36 2.33
CA LEU A 316 -46.64 34.72 1.37
C LEU A 316 -47.99 34.99 2.06
N MET A 317 -48.37 34.18 3.05
CA MET A 317 -49.59 34.37 3.82
C MET A 317 -49.56 35.65 4.64
N ASN A 318 -48.40 35.98 5.21
CA ASN A 318 -48.22 37.24 5.95
C ASN A 318 -48.35 38.46 5.03
N ILE A 319 -47.78 38.40 3.80
CA ILE A 319 -47.92 39.47 2.79
C ILE A 319 -49.38 39.60 2.36
N ILE A 320 -50.06 38.47 2.03
CA ILE A 320 -51.48 38.49 1.64
C ILE A 320 -52.37 39.07 2.75
N ASN A 321 -52.10 38.68 4.01
CA ASN A 321 -52.86 39.19 5.14
C ASN A 321 -52.61 40.72 5.37
N ALA A 322 -51.35 41.16 5.24
CA ALA A 322 -51.01 42.62 5.35
C ALA A 322 -51.72 43.44 4.25
N ILE A 323 -51.80 42.90 3.00
CA ILE A 323 -52.51 43.55 1.91
C ILE A 323 -54.03 43.57 2.18
N LYS A 324 -54.61 42.51 2.72
CA LYS A 324 -56.03 42.39 3.00
C LYS A 324 -56.50 43.27 4.17
N THR A 325 -55.66 43.41 5.20
CA THR A 325 -56.00 44.15 6.42
C THR A 325 -55.64 45.64 6.35
N GLY A 326 -54.89 46.09 5.31
CA GLY A 326 -54.44 47.49 5.17
C GLY A 326 -53.42 47.90 6.23
N ASP A 327 -52.91 46.98 7.05
CA ASP A 327 -52.02 47.22 8.16
C ASP A 327 -50.55 47.11 7.71
N VAL A 328 -50.05 48.20 7.12
CA VAL A 328 -48.70 48.32 6.57
C VAL A 328 -47.63 48.41 7.68
N GLN A 329 -48.02 48.57 8.95
CA GLN A 329 -47.09 48.71 10.07
C GLN A 329 -46.38 47.41 10.47
N ARG A 330 -46.67 46.26 9.83
CA ARG A 330 -45.93 44.98 10.05
C ARG A 330 -44.81 44.74 9.06
N ALA A 331 -44.57 45.64 8.09
CA ALA A 331 -43.47 45.53 7.11
C ALA A 331 -42.06 45.77 7.70
N PRO A 332 -41.82 46.61 8.76
CA PRO A 332 -40.47 46.83 9.30
C PRO A 332 -39.79 45.57 9.83
N ARG A 333 -40.57 44.54 10.17
CA ARG A 333 -40.00 43.25 10.62
C ARG A 333 -39.32 42.46 9.49
N LEU A 334 -39.76 42.61 8.26
CA LEU A 334 -39.17 41.89 7.12
C LEU A 334 -37.80 42.45 6.75
N GLU A 335 -37.65 43.79 6.76
CA GLU A 335 -36.39 44.48 6.50
C GLU A 335 -35.34 44.18 7.61
N ALA A 336 -35.80 44.24 8.88
CA ALA A 336 -34.95 43.88 10.02
C ALA A 336 -34.57 42.36 10.03
N MET A 337 -35.46 41.49 9.61
CA MET A 337 -35.16 40.03 9.45
C MET A 337 -34.21 39.76 8.29
N LEU A 338 -34.36 40.46 7.16
CA LEU A 338 -33.45 40.39 6.03
C LEU A 338 -32.06 40.93 6.37
N SER A 339 -31.98 42.09 7.01
CA SER A 339 -30.72 42.66 7.45
C SER A 339 -30.00 41.75 8.45
N LYS A 340 -30.73 41.20 9.42
CA LYS A 340 -30.17 40.24 10.39
C LYS A 340 -29.74 38.92 9.74
N ALA A 341 -30.47 38.43 8.72
CA ALA A 341 -30.10 37.21 7.97
C ALA A 341 -28.88 37.46 7.09
N ILE A 342 -28.75 38.61 6.44
CA ILE A 342 -27.57 39.01 5.66
C ILE A 342 -26.35 39.12 6.55
N GLU A 343 -26.46 39.80 7.72
CA GLU A 343 -25.38 39.90 8.69
C GLU A 343 -24.94 38.55 9.24
N SER A 344 -25.91 37.69 9.58
CA SER A 344 -25.64 36.31 10.02
C SER A 344 -24.95 35.45 8.95
N ASN A 345 -25.32 35.60 7.67
CA ASN A 345 -24.66 34.90 6.55
C ASN A 345 -23.24 35.41 6.32
N LYS A 346 -23.03 36.72 6.40
CA LYS A 346 -21.69 37.34 6.28
C LYS A 346 -20.75 36.85 7.37
N GLN A 347 -21.24 36.77 8.61
CA GLN A 347 -20.49 36.24 9.76
C GLN A 347 -20.15 34.73 9.56
N ARG A 348 -21.09 33.94 9.04
CA ARG A 348 -20.85 32.52 8.71
C ARG A 348 -19.82 32.37 7.61
N GLU A 349 -19.94 33.15 6.54
CA GLU A 349 -18.99 33.14 5.42
C GLU A 349 -17.56 33.43 5.87
N LEU A 350 -17.39 34.48 6.72
CA LEU A 350 -16.09 34.79 7.33
C LEU A 350 -15.54 33.64 8.20
N THR A 351 -16.44 32.96 8.91
CA THR A 351 -16.06 31.82 9.74
C THR A 351 -15.62 30.63 8.88
N TYR A 352 -16.34 30.32 7.78
CA TYR A 352 -15.97 29.28 6.85
C TYR A 352 -14.66 29.56 6.12
N VAL A 353 -14.44 30.80 5.69
CA VAL A 353 -13.17 31.20 5.07
C VAL A 353 -12.01 31.00 6.05
N ARG A 354 -12.20 31.41 7.31
CA ARG A 354 -11.18 31.25 8.36
C ARG A 354 -10.89 29.77 8.64
N GLN A 355 -11.92 28.93 8.75
CA GLN A 355 -11.75 27.48 8.95
C GLN A 355 -11.10 26.78 7.74
N ALA A 356 -11.36 27.27 6.53
CA ALA A 356 -10.80 26.71 5.29
C ALA A 356 -9.32 27.11 5.07
N THR A 357 -8.83 28.20 5.70
CA THR A 357 -7.52 28.79 5.42
C THR A 357 -6.53 28.72 6.58
N ILE A 358 -6.98 28.41 7.79
CA ILE A 358 -6.14 28.40 8.99
C ILE A 358 -5.92 26.95 9.47
N ASP A 359 -4.71 26.63 9.92
CA ASP A 359 -4.38 25.39 10.60
C ASP A 359 -4.85 25.42 12.05
N ALA A 360 -5.67 24.46 12.44
CA ALA A 360 -6.33 24.43 13.76
C ALA A 360 -5.34 24.25 14.93
N LEU A 361 -4.19 23.60 14.70
CA LEU A 361 -3.19 23.35 15.75
C LEU A 361 -2.32 24.56 16.00
N THR A 362 -1.82 25.19 14.95
CA THR A 362 -0.76 26.21 15.02
C THR A 362 -1.27 27.64 14.88
N GLY A 363 -2.48 27.84 14.33
CA GLY A 363 -3.03 29.15 14.03
C GLY A 363 -2.37 29.84 12.82
N CYS A 364 -1.41 29.24 12.17
CA CYS A 364 -0.86 29.67 10.89
C CYS A 364 -1.88 29.47 9.76
N LYS A 365 -1.64 30.07 8.60
CA LYS A 365 -2.34 29.68 7.40
C LYS A 365 -2.03 28.21 7.07
N ASN A 366 -2.98 27.46 6.50
CA ASN A 366 -2.77 26.09 6.11
C ASN A 366 -2.20 25.98 4.67
N ARG A 367 -1.85 24.76 4.24
CA ARG A 367 -1.30 24.50 2.92
C ARG A 367 -2.22 24.96 1.78
N ARG A 368 -3.54 24.83 1.94
CA ARG A 368 -4.50 25.31 0.92
C ARG A 368 -4.43 26.84 0.74
N ALA A 369 -4.26 27.58 1.84
CA ALA A 369 -4.04 29.01 1.77
C ALA A 369 -2.70 29.35 1.12
N PHE A 370 -1.65 28.58 1.39
CA PHE A 370 -0.36 28.73 0.71
C PHE A 370 -0.49 28.58 -0.81
N ASP A 371 -1.11 27.48 -1.28
CA ASP A 371 -1.30 27.22 -2.70
C ASP A 371 -2.08 28.36 -3.40
N SER A 372 -3.12 28.88 -2.72
CA SER A 372 -3.94 29.98 -3.23
C SER A 372 -3.16 31.30 -3.29
N ASP A 373 -2.43 31.65 -2.22
CA ASP A 373 -1.71 32.91 -2.11
C ASP A 373 -0.53 32.95 -3.10
N ILE A 374 0.21 31.86 -3.23
CA ILE A 374 1.29 31.74 -4.22
C ILE A 374 0.75 31.84 -5.67
N ALA A 375 -0.36 31.15 -5.97
CA ALA A 375 -0.96 31.24 -7.29
C ALA A 375 -1.37 32.68 -7.64
N ALA A 376 -1.89 33.43 -6.67
CA ALA A 376 -2.23 34.85 -6.86
C ALA A 376 -0.98 35.69 -7.15
N LEU A 377 0.09 35.54 -6.35
CA LEU A 377 1.34 36.29 -6.54
C LEU A 377 1.97 35.98 -7.92
N MET A 378 1.95 34.73 -8.34
CA MET A 378 2.49 34.34 -9.65
C MET A 378 1.64 34.87 -10.81
N ASN A 379 0.31 34.83 -10.71
CA ASN A 379 -0.59 35.37 -11.71
C ASN A 379 -0.40 36.89 -11.89
N ASP A 380 -0.23 37.58 -10.77
CA ASP A 380 -0.01 39.02 -10.75
C ASP A 380 1.45 39.41 -11.02
N ARG A 381 2.33 38.42 -11.27
CA ARG A 381 3.78 38.57 -11.48
C ARG A 381 4.45 39.38 -10.38
N GLN A 382 3.98 39.25 -9.16
CA GLN A 382 4.55 39.96 -8.00
C GLN A 382 5.81 39.19 -7.54
N PRO A 383 6.98 39.85 -7.41
CA PRO A 383 8.18 39.22 -6.90
C PRO A 383 7.98 38.78 -5.42
N PHE A 384 8.42 37.57 -5.11
CA PHE A 384 8.38 37.01 -3.77
C PHE A 384 9.57 36.11 -3.52
N ALA A 385 9.87 35.87 -2.24
CA ALA A 385 10.76 34.77 -1.83
C ALA A 385 9.99 33.76 -1.02
N LEU A 386 10.35 32.49 -1.22
CA LEU A 386 9.82 31.36 -0.49
C LEU A 386 10.88 30.82 0.47
N ALA A 387 10.49 30.63 1.72
CA ALA A 387 11.26 29.83 2.65
C ALA A 387 10.48 28.59 3.04
N LEU A 388 11.15 27.43 2.98
CA LEU A 388 10.69 26.19 3.60
C LEU A 388 11.47 25.96 4.88
N VAL A 389 10.77 25.71 5.96
CA VAL A 389 11.29 25.56 7.33
C VAL A 389 10.86 24.24 7.87
N ASP A 390 11.78 23.49 8.47
CA ASP A 390 11.50 22.17 9.04
C ASP A 390 12.14 22.05 10.42
N ILE A 391 11.38 21.56 11.39
CA ILE A 391 11.84 21.42 12.77
C ILE A 391 12.83 20.24 12.85
N ASP A 392 14.04 20.55 13.28
CA ASP A 392 15.10 19.58 13.36
C ASP A 392 14.76 18.44 14.35
N ASN A 393 14.94 17.19 13.90
CA ASN A 393 14.74 15.98 14.72
C ASN A 393 13.32 15.86 15.33
N PHE A 394 12.30 16.41 14.71
CA PHE A 394 10.94 16.44 15.26
C PHE A 394 10.39 15.04 15.58
N LYS A 395 10.71 14.05 14.75
CA LYS A 395 10.37 12.65 15.06
C LYS A 395 10.98 12.21 16.38
N SER A 396 12.25 12.52 16.63
CA SER A 396 12.92 12.17 17.89
C SER A 396 12.27 12.88 19.09
N ILE A 397 11.80 14.12 18.90
CA ILE A 397 11.04 14.85 19.93
C ILE A 397 9.75 14.10 20.26
N ASN A 398 9.00 13.68 19.26
CA ASN A 398 7.79 12.88 19.44
C ASN A 398 8.06 11.53 20.12
N ASP A 399 9.10 10.85 19.69
CA ASP A 399 9.48 9.52 20.21
C ASP A 399 9.95 9.61 21.67
N THR A 400 10.61 10.70 22.06
CA THR A 400 11.17 10.86 23.41
C THR A 400 10.18 11.48 24.40
N TRP A 401 9.43 12.50 24.00
CA TRP A 401 8.55 13.28 24.90
C TRP A 401 7.06 13.12 24.58
N GLY A 402 6.71 12.34 23.56
CA GLY A 402 5.34 12.04 23.15
C GLY A 402 4.73 13.11 22.24
N HIS A 403 3.70 12.72 21.47
CA HIS A 403 3.03 13.58 20.49
C HIS A 403 2.42 14.85 21.10
N LEU A 404 1.96 14.83 22.35
CA LEU A 404 1.44 16.02 23.03
C LEU A 404 2.49 17.11 23.18
N ASN A 405 3.73 16.73 23.48
CA ASN A 405 4.86 17.67 23.54
C ASN A 405 5.30 18.10 22.14
N GLY A 406 5.25 17.23 21.14
CA GLY A 406 5.41 17.61 19.73
C GLY A 406 4.40 18.69 19.29
N ASP A 407 3.14 18.56 19.68
CA ASP A 407 2.11 19.58 19.44
C ASP A 407 2.40 20.92 20.14
N ILE A 408 2.96 20.88 21.35
CA ILE A 408 3.39 22.07 22.08
C ILE A 408 4.56 22.74 21.34
N VAL A 409 5.50 21.95 20.83
CA VAL A 409 6.62 22.44 20.01
C VAL A 409 6.09 23.11 18.74
N LEU A 410 5.22 22.46 17.97
CA LEU A 410 4.61 23.03 16.77
C LEU A 410 3.90 24.36 17.05
N ARG A 411 3.05 24.40 18.08
CA ARG A 411 2.35 25.63 18.49
C ARG A 411 3.32 26.74 18.91
N SER A 412 4.40 26.37 19.58
CA SER A 412 5.39 27.35 20.05
C SER A 412 6.22 27.92 18.91
N VAL A 413 6.69 27.05 18.00
CA VAL A 413 7.44 27.45 16.80
C VAL A 413 6.58 28.39 15.95
N ALA A 414 5.34 27.99 15.66
CA ALA A 414 4.38 28.81 14.91
C ALA A 414 4.13 30.18 15.58
N ARG A 415 3.87 30.20 16.89
CA ARG A 415 3.59 31.45 17.64
C ARG A 415 4.76 32.41 17.59
N GLU A 416 5.99 31.95 17.79
CA GLU A 416 7.18 32.81 17.72
C GLU A 416 7.40 33.33 16.28
N GLY A 417 7.14 32.52 15.25
CA GLY A 417 7.15 32.97 13.87
C GLY A 417 6.10 34.03 13.58
N LEU A 418 4.85 33.79 13.99
CA LEU A 418 3.76 34.73 13.81
C LEU A 418 4.05 36.07 14.53
N GLN A 419 4.64 36.06 15.72
CA GLN A 419 5.01 37.30 16.43
C GLN A 419 6.01 38.18 15.69
N ILE A 420 6.89 37.57 14.88
CA ILE A 420 7.90 38.28 14.08
C ILE A 420 7.32 38.70 12.74
N LEU A 421 6.56 37.85 12.08
CA LEU A 421 6.17 37.98 10.68
C LEU A 421 4.83 38.70 10.49
N GLN A 422 3.85 38.45 11.38
CA GLN A 422 2.49 39.00 11.25
C GLN A 422 2.42 40.52 11.35
N PRO A 423 3.19 41.21 12.22
CA PRO A 423 3.20 42.68 12.25
C PRO A 423 3.67 43.33 10.95
N LEU A 424 4.45 42.57 10.16
CA LEU A 424 4.96 42.96 8.84
C LEU A 424 4.06 42.45 7.69
N GLN A 425 2.90 41.89 8.00
CA GLN A 425 1.97 41.28 7.01
C GLN A 425 2.57 40.15 6.19
N ILE A 426 3.64 39.52 6.68
CA ILE A 426 4.26 38.36 6.07
C ILE A 426 3.49 37.09 6.48
N SER A 427 3.12 36.30 5.50
CA SER A 427 2.32 35.09 5.73
C SER A 427 3.17 33.90 6.13
N LEU A 428 2.79 33.26 7.25
CA LEU A 428 3.35 31.98 7.73
C LEU A 428 2.30 30.90 7.54
N TYR A 429 2.74 29.79 6.95
CA TYR A 429 1.89 28.65 6.64
C TYR A 429 2.42 27.40 7.33
N ARG A 430 1.53 26.53 7.77
CA ARG A 430 1.90 25.14 8.05
C ARG A 430 1.78 24.35 6.76
N TYR A 431 2.93 23.97 6.21
CA TYR A 431 3.04 23.34 4.89
C TYR A 431 2.78 21.84 4.94
N GLY A 432 3.25 21.18 5.99
CA GLY A 432 3.09 19.74 6.26
C GLY A 432 3.27 19.46 7.75
N GLY A 433 3.36 18.23 8.18
CA GLY A 433 3.48 17.81 9.58
C GLY A 433 4.26 18.76 10.49
N GLU A 434 5.59 18.75 10.40
CA GLU A 434 6.52 19.67 11.10
C GLU A 434 7.08 20.78 10.21
N GLU A 435 6.58 20.90 8.99
CA GLU A 435 7.07 21.84 7.99
C GLU A 435 6.24 23.11 7.95
N PHE A 436 6.93 24.24 7.87
CA PHE A 436 6.33 25.56 7.68
C PHE A 436 6.84 26.19 6.38
N ALA A 437 6.03 27.04 5.79
CA ALA A 437 6.43 27.89 4.69
C ALA A 437 6.23 29.36 5.05
N VAL A 438 7.13 30.22 4.56
CA VAL A 438 7.02 31.67 4.68
C VAL A 438 7.11 32.26 3.29
N VAL A 439 6.18 33.17 2.98
CA VAL A 439 6.18 33.91 1.72
C VAL A 439 6.45 35.38 2.00
N PHE A 440 7.58 35.85 1.49
CA PHE A 440 8.02 37.23 1.61
C PHE A 440 7.69 37.97 0.31
N THR A 441 6.84 38.96 0.37
CA THR A 441 6.51 39.80 -0.79
C THR A 441 7.61 40.82 -1.08
N ALA A 442 7.50 41.55 -2.18
CA ALA A 442 8.52 42.47 -2.70
C ALA A 442 9.14 43.40 -1.64
N GLU A 443 8.31 43.90 -0.72
CA GLU A 443 8.74 44.85 0.35
C GLU A 443 9.71 44.22 1.35
N HIS A 444 9.74 42.90 1.46
CA HIS A 444 10.48 42.15 2.48
C HIS A 444 11.57 41.26 1.95
N LEU A 445 11.81 41.21 0.63
CA LEU A 445 12.80 40.33 -0.01
C LEU A 445 14.21 40.50 0.59
N THR A 446 14.66 41.77 0.74
CA THR A 446 15.99 42.05 1.27
C THR A 446 16.15 41.64 2.75
N HIS A 447 15.05 41.57 3.49
CA HIS A 447 15.04 41.28 4.93
C HIS A 447 14.65 39.81 5.22
N ALA A 448 14.28 39.01 4.20
CA ALA A 448 13.76 37.66 4.38
C ALA A 448 14.70 36.77 5.21
N HIS A 449 15.99 36.78 4.90
CA HIS A 449 16.98 36.00 5.63
C HIS A 449 17.11 36.48 7.10
N THR A 450 17.17 37.78 7.34
CA THR A 450 17.34 38.36 8.68
C THR A 450 16.12 38.05 9.56
N LEU A 451 14.91 38.10 9.00
CA LEU A 451 13.68 37.76 9.71
C LEU A 451 13.62 36.26 10.06
N LEU A 452 13.98 35.41 9.13
CA LEU A 452 14.07 33.99 9.39
C LEU A 452 15.15 33.65 10.43
N GLU A 453 16.30 34.30 10.37
CA GLU A 453 17.39 34.12 11.32
C GLU A 453 16.98 34.56 12.72
N SER A 454 16.24 35.67 12.82
CA SER A 454 15.67 36.15 14.10
C SER A 454 14.71 35.10 14.69
N TRP A 455 13.88 34.50 13.86
CA TRP A 455 12.98 33.43 14.28
C TRP A 455 13.76 32.18 14.72
N ARG A 456 14.73 31.75 13.92
CA ARG A 456 15.59 30.60 14.23
C ARG A 456 16.30 30.76 15.57
N ILE A 457 16.97 31.91 15.78
CA ILE A 457 17.67 32.21 17.03
C ILE A 457 16.71 32.23 18.23
N LYS A 458 15.52 32.79 18.04
CA LYS A 458 14.50 32.83 19.09
C LYS A 458 14.04 31.45 19.51
N ILE A 459 13.86 30.52 18.56
CA ILE A 459 13.52 29.12 18.83
C ILE A 459 14.70 28.41 19.49
N ALA A 460 15.90 28.53 18.94
CA ALA A 460 17.10 27.85 19.46
C ALA A 460 17.45 28.26 20.91
N ARG A 461 17.12 29.50 21.29
CA ARG A 461 17.35 30.08 22.66
C ARG A 461 16.19 29.84 23.61
N ARG A 462 15.08 29.27 23.13
CA ARG A 462 13.89 29.07 23.95
C ARG A 462 14.15 28.01 25.03
N THR A 463 13.78 28.32 26.27
CA THR A 463 13.74 27.35 27.35
C THR A 463 12.42 26.57 27.30
N TRP A 464 12.51 25.29 27.26
CA TRP A 464 11.37 24.37 27.25
C TRP A 464 11.10 23.87 28.67
N ARG A 465 9.88 23.44 28.93
CA ARG A 465 9.50 22.93 30.25
C ARG A 465 10.07 21.54 30.51
N GLU A 466 10.21 20.77 29.47
CA GLU A 466 10.72 19.39 29.49
C GLU A 466 12.25 19.44 29.61
N GLU A 467 12.78 18.75 30.61
CA GLU A 467 14.22 18.68 30.86
C GLU A 467 14.93 18.02 29.66
N GLY A 468 15.97 18.67 29.18
CA GLY A 468 16.77 18.22 28.06
C GLY A 468 16.16 18.47 26.67
N LEU A 469 14.92 18.99 26.57
CA LEU A 469 14.34 19.36 25.30
C LEU A 469 15.02 20.60 24.72
N SER A 470 15.62 20.45 23.55
CA SER A 470 16.13 21.53 22.71
C SER A 470 15.53 21.44 21.33
N VAL A 471 14.99 22.55 20.85
CA VAL A 471 14.33 22.61 19.54
C VAL A 471 15.04 23.62 18.66
N THR A 472 15.37 23.20 17.48
CA THR A 472 15.89 24.06 16.41
C THR A 472 15.12 23.79 15.13
N PHE A 473 15.29 24.63 14.15
CA PHE A 473 14.84 24.34 12.81
C PHE A 473 15.87 24.71 11.76
N SER A 474 15.79 24.06 10.63
CA SER A 474 16.56 24.36 9.43
C SER A 474 15.63 24.97 8.38
N ALA A 475 16.17 25.84 7.51
CA ALA A 475 15.39 26.44 6.44
C ALA A 475 16.17 26.55 5.13
N GLY A 476 15.43 26.40 4.02
CA GLY A 476 15.85 26.81 2.69
C GLY A 476 15.15 28.11 2.32
N LEU A 477 15.83 29.04 1.65
CA LEU A 477 15.28 30.34 1.20
C LEU A 477 15.65 30.57 -0.26
N GLY A 478 14.68 30.81 -1.12
CA GLY A 478 14.88 31.14 -2.54
C GLY A 478 13.96 32.25 -3.02
N GLU A 479 14.44 33.06 -3.94
CA GLU A 479 13.66 34.10 -4.59
C GLU A 479 13.06 33.59 -5.90
N TRP A 480 11.81 33.96 -6.17
CA TRP A 480 11.14 33.56 -7.41
C TRP A 480 11.61 34.42 -8.58
N ASN A 481 12.17 33.75 -9.61
CA ASN A 481 12.70 34.35 -10.83
C ASN A 481 11.84 34.02 -12.06
N MET A 482 10.51 34.07 -11.90
CA MET A 482 9.54 33.79 -12.97
C MET A 482 9.54 32.33 -13.51
N GLU A 483 10.20 31.41 -12.81
CA GLU A 483 10.14 29.98 -13.10
C GLU A 483 8.82 29.35 -12.63
N PRO A 484 8.48 28.12 -13.11
CA PRO A 484 7.39 27.33 -12.55
C PRO A 484 7.58 27.10 -11.06
N LEU A 485 6.48 27.13 -10.28
CA LEU A 485 6.51 26.97 -8.82
C LEU A 485 7.27 25.72 -8.39
N ASP A 486 7.06 24.60 -9.08
CA ASP A 486 7.72 23.33 -8.76
C ASP A 486 9.25 23.44 -8.79
N LYS A 487 9.82 24.24 -9.69
CA LYS A 487 11.26 24.48 -9.74
C LYS A 487 11.76 25.29 -8.55
N LEU A 488 11.04 26.34 -8.18
CA LEU A 488 11.35 27.11 -6.98
C LEU A 488 11.27 26.22 -5.73
N VAL A 489 10.19 25.48 -5.59
CA VAL A 489 10.01 24.57 -4.43
C VAL A 489 11.14 23.55 -4.36
N VAL A 490 11.52 22.93 -5.46
CA VAL A 490 12.64 21.97 -5.50
C VAL A 490 13.95 22.64 -5.08
N SER A 491 14.27 23.85 -5.61
CA SER A 491 15.51 24.51 -5.25
C SER A 491 15.57 24.94 -3.79
N VAL A 492 14.43 25.38 -3.23
CA VAL A 492 14.31 25.74 -1.82
C VAL A 492 14.41 24.50 -0.92
N ASP A 493 13.81 23.39 -1.33
CA ASP A 493 13.93 22.10 -0.63
C ASP A 493 15.38 21.57 -0.65
N GLU A 494 16.08 21.67 -1.78
CA GLU A 494 17.51 21.34 -1.84
C GLU A 494 18.35 22.21 -0.90
N ALA A 495 18.01 23.50 -0.76
CA ALA A 495 18.67 24.40 0.17
C ALA A 495 18.36 23.99 1.64
N LEU A 496 17.12 23.65 1.94
CA LEU A 496 16.72 23.08 3.24
C LEU A 496 17.46 21.78 3.54
N TYR A 497 17.54 20.90 2.57
CA TYR A 497 18.30 19.65 2.72
C TYR A 497 19.79 19.90 2.99
N LYS A 498 20.42 20.84 2.30
CA LYS A 498 21.80 21.28 2.60
C LYS A 498 21.92 21.82 4.01
N ALA A 499 20.98 22.63 4.48
CA ALA A 499 20.95 23.13 5.85
C ALA A 499 20.93 21.99 6.87
N LYS A 500 20.13 20.95 6.62
CA LYS A 500 20.08 19.75 7.46
C LYS A 500 21.40 18.95 7.46
N GLN A 501 22.03 18.79 6.28
CA GLN A 501 23.30 18.09 6.16
C GLN A 501 24.50 18.82 6.78
N GLN A 502 24.52 20.15 6.72
CA GLN A 502 25.60 20.99 7.22
C GLN A 502 25.56 21.21 8.74
N GLY A 503 24.75 20.45 9.45
CA GLY A 503 24.71 20.49 10.92
C GLY A 503 23.42 21.01 11.50
N LYS A 504 22.40 21.24 10.65
CA LYS A 504 21.08 21.75 11.10
C LYS A 504 21.13 23.17 11.71
N ASN A 505 20.00 23.63 12.25
CA ASN A 505 19.88 24.92 12.93
C ASN A 505 20.50 26.07 12.13
N GLN A 506 20.17 26.18 10.86
CA GLN A 506 20.69 27.19 9.94
C GLN A 506 19.77 27.41 8.75
N ILE A 507 20.01 28.52 8.04
CA ILE A 507 19.27 28.91 6.84
C ILE A 507 20.24 28.90 5.66
N VAL A 508 19.90 28.17 4.60
CA VAL A 508 20.68 28.13 3.36
C VAL A 508 19.86 28.80 2.24
N ARG A 509 20.53 29.63 1.45
CA ARG A 509 19.93 30.25 0.26
C ARG A 509 20.18 29.41 -0.99
N THR A 510 19.26 29.42 -1.93
CA THR A 510 19.41 28.81 -3.27
C THR A 510 20.43 29.55 -4.11
#